data_a7cd9275b0ca700827d0a0912ad92579
#
_entry.id   a7cd9275b0ca700827d0a0912ad92579
#
_cell.length_a   1.000
_cell.length_b   1.000
_cell.length_c   1.000
_cell.angle_alpha   90.00
_cell.angle_beta   90.00
_cell.angle_gamma   90.00
#
_symmetry.space_group_name_H-M   'P 1'
#
loop_
_entity.id
_entity.type
_entity.pdbx_description
1 polymer ?
#
loop_
_entity_poly.entity_id
_entity_poly.type
_entity_poly.pdbx_seq_one_letter_code
_entity_poly.pdbx_strand_id
1 'polypeptide(L)'
;TLMLITFNPKTYNATILSIPRDTYVPISCQNNRESKITHSGWGGEKCVISTIENWTGININYYAKVNFTALVKLVDELKGIEVNVPYSFCEQDSQRRWDKNTVYVKKGLQNLTGEQALALSRNRHPNPDKCSSEWTNYYSDDIIRGENQQLVLNALINKMTKNLDLNKMYKLLDIIGKNVDTNMSINEMTNYYNLLKDISVRTLSGNKNAINFEKLHISTYGQYIYDSLLNMAGISMQIYYKDSFNEVVNEMNINLGKKDPELIKKINFSINTPYKEKVVGTGNFSQNEIETFPNFIGKDLSVLTSYAQAKGFKLDIEYINDINNYNNIITYQSIPSTYRLDWLNTNTIKVKVVNNDTITQTVPIQ
;
A
#
# COMPACT_ATOMS: atom_id res chain seq x y z
N THR A 1 -4.92 -3.83 -0.99
CA THR A 1 -3.62 -3.70 -1.68
C THR A 1 -3.85 -3.17 -3.06
N LEU A 2 -3.01 -2.25 -3.47
CA LEU A 2 -2.98 -1.71 -4.82
C LEU A 2 -1.72 -2.24 -5.52
N MET A 3 -1.88 -2.61 -6.79
CA MET A 3 -0.76 -2.97 -7.65
C MET A 3 -0.87 -2.16 -8.94
N LEU A 4 0.21 -1.52 -9.34
CA LEU A 4 0.34 -0.90 -10.66
C LEU A 4 1.19 -1.80 -11.54
N ILE A 5 0.65 -2.19 -12.69
CA ILE A 5 1.30 -3.12 -13.62
C ILE A 5 1.47 -2.43 -14.96
N THR A 6 2.66 -2.48 -15.52
CA THR A 6 2.88 -2.12 -16.93
C THR A 6 3.22 -3.37 -17.74
N PHE A 7 2.77 -3.41 -18.98
CA PHE A 7 3.07 -4.51 -19.88
C PHE A 7 3.41 -3.98 -21.28
N ASN A 8 4.52 -4.45 -21.85
CA ASN A 8 4.92 -4.14 -23.20
C ASN A 8 4.74 -5.38 -24.10
N PRO A 9 3.74 -5.38 -25.00
CA PRO A 9 3.46 -6.55 -25.84
C PRO A 9 4.54 -6.82 -26.89
N LYS A 10 5.43 -5.87 -27.18
CA LYS A 10 6.53 -6.06 -28.14
C LYS A 10 7.71 -6.81 -27.52
N THR A 11 7.97 -6.59 -26.24
CA THR A 11 9.09 -7.20 -25.52
C THR A 11 8.68 -8.33 -24.60
N TYR A 12 7.38 -8.47 -24.30
CA TYR A 12 6.79 -9.34 -23.29
C TYR A 12 7.32 -9.08 -21.88
N ASN A 13 7.77 -7.84 -21.62
CA ASN A 13 8.19 -7.42 -20.30
C ASN A 13 7.01 -6.76 -19.56
N ALA A 14 6.90 -7.06 -18.30
CA ALA A 14 5.94 -6.45 -17.38
C ALA A 14 6.68 -5.96 -16.13
N THR A 15 6.26 -4.81 -15.60
CA THR A 15 6.67 -4.37 -14.27
C THR A 15 5.49 -4.46 -13.32
N ILE A 16 5.73 -4.83 -12.08
CA ILE A 16 4.72 -4.88 -11.03
C ILE A 16 5.21 -4.06 -9.84
N LEU A 17 4.48 -3.01 -9.51
CA LEU A 17 4.68 -2.19 -8.32
C LEU A 17 3.58 -2.48 -7.32
N SER A 18 3.91 -3.02 -6.15
CA SER A 18 3.00 -3.06 -5.01
C SER A 18 3.02 -1.72 -4.28
N ILE A 19 1.87 -1.08 -4.15
CA ILE A 19 1.72 0.20 -3.47
C ILE A 19 1.17 -0.06 -2.06
N PRO A 20 1.93 0.23 -1.00
CA PRO A 20 1.42 0.09 0.37
C PRO A 20 0.19 0.98 0.60
N ARG A 21 -0.81 0.47 1.30
CA ARG A 21 -2.07 1.19 1.52
C ARG A 21 -1.92 2.49 2.31
N ASP A 22 -0.88 2.56 3.14
CA ASP A 22 -0.61 3.70 4.01
C ASP A 22 0.35 4.73 3.36
N THR A 23 0.67 4.57 2.07
CA THR A 23 1.50 5.51 1.30
C THR A 23 0.84 6.89 1.28
N TYR A 24 1.60 7.91 1.68
CA TYR A 24 1.15 9.29 1.81
C TYR A 24 1.25 10.00 0.47
N VAL A 25 0.10 10.36 -0.10
CA VAL A 25 0.00 10.95 -1.45
C VAL A 25 -1.16 11.94 -1.53
N PRO A 26 -1.14 12.90 -2.49
CA PRO A 26 -2.30 13.71 -2.80
C PRO A 26 -3.45 12.86 -3.35
N ILE A 27 -4.65 12.98 -2.77
CA ILE A 27 -5.86 12.26 -3.21
C ILE A 27 -6.63 13.12 -4.21
N SER A 28 -6.61 12.73 -5.47
CA SER A 28 -7.13 13.54 -6.60
C SER A 28 -8.58 13.98 -6.44
N CYS A 29 -9.47 13.07 -6.03
CA CYS A 29 -10.90 13.37 -5.85
C CYS A 29 -11.23 14.11 -4.54
N GLN A 30 -10.22 14.43 -3.73
CA GLN A 30 -10.34 15.12 -2.46
C GLN A 30 -9.59 16.46 -2.47
N ASN A 31 -9.66 17.18 -3.60
CA ASN A 31 -8.97 18.46 -3.83
C ASN A 31 -7.44 18.36 -3.59
N ASN A 32 -6.84 17.23 -3.95
CA ASN A 32 -5.42 16.94 -3.75
C ASN A 32 -4.95 17.05 -2.29
N ARG A 33 -5.84 16.91 -1.31
CA ARG A 33 -5.43 16.80 0.08
C ARG A 33 -4.60 15.53 0.28
N GLU A 34 -3.47 15.68 0.94
CA GLU A 34 -2.54 14.58 1.18
C GLU A 34 -3.04 13.68 2.31
N SER A 35 -3.08 12.39 2.05
CA SER A 35 -3.51 11.35 3.00
C SER A 35 -3.01 9.96 2.54
N LYS A 36 -3.42 8.90 3.23
CA LYS A 36 -3.14 7.53 2.81
C LYS A 36 -3.79 7.25 1.45
N ILE A 37 -3.05 6.63 0.54
CA ILE A 37 -3.58 6.28 -0.79
C ILE A 37 -4.85 5.40 -0.69
N THR A 38 -5.00 4.60 0.36
CA THR A 38 -6.21 3.80 0.59
C THR A 38 -7.48 4.65 0.71
N HIS A 39 -7.39 5.92 1.11
CA HIS A 39 -8.53 6.85 1.21
C HIS A 39 -9.08 7.28 -0.16
N SER A 40 -8.31 7.11 -1.24
CA SER A 40 -8.83 7.29 -2.60
C SER A 40 -9.99 6.32 -2.90
N GLY A 41 -10.00 5.16 -2.24
CA GLY A 41 -11.06 4.16 -2.38
C GLY A 41 -12.46 4.65 -1.94
N TRP A 42 -12.55 5.71 -1.13
CA TRP A 42 -13.83 6.32 -0.76
C TRP A 42 -14.54 7.00 -1.94
N GLY A 43 -13.77 7.46 -2.92
CA GLY A 43 -14.29 8.03 -4.18
C GLY A 43 -14.48 6.99 -5.29
N GLY A 44 -14.35 5.69 -4.97
CA GLY A 44 -14.49 4.59 -5.93
C GLY A 44 -13.29 4.44 -6.87
N GLU A 45 -13.44 3.57 -7.86
CA GLU A 45 -12.37 3.18 -8.77
C GLU A 45 -11.78 4.37 -9.54
N LYS A 46 -12.63 5.29 -9.97
CA LYS A 46 -12.19 6.51 -10.71
C LYS A 46 -11.24 7.35 -9.88
N CYS A 47 -11.51 7.50 -8.58
CA CYS A 47 -10.64 8.26 -7.69
C CYS A 47 -9.31 7.54 -7.46
N VAL A 48 -9.33 6.22 -7.30
CA VAL A 48 -8.09 5.42 -7.17
C VAL A 48 -7.24 5.58 -8.42
N ILE A 49 -7.83 5.42 -9.60
CA ILE A 49 -7.14 5.55 -10.89
C ILE A 49 -6.53 6.94 -11.02
N SER A 50 -7.34 8.01 -10.91
CA SER A 50 -6.85 9.38 -11.06
C SER A 50 -5.78 9.75 -10.03
N THR A 51 -5.88 9.21 -8.80
CA THR A 51 -4.85 9.42 -7.77
C THR A 51 -3.52 8.78 -8.19
N ILE A 52 -3.54 7.55 -8.68
CA ILE A 52 -2.32 6.86 -9.12
C ILE A 52 -1.75 7.53 -10.38
N GLU A 53 -2.59 7.87 -11.35
CA GLU A 53 -2.17 8.56 -12.58
C GLU A 53 -1.52 9.91 -12.29
N ASN A 54 -2.14 10.74 -11.45
CA ASN A 54 -1.59 12.05 -11.07
C ASN A 54 -0.30 11.92 -10.26
N TRP A 55 -0.19 10.89 -9.41
CA TRP A 55 1.00 10.65 -8.61
C TRP A 55 2.17 10.12 -9.44
N THR A 56 1.92 9.16 -10.35
CA THR A 56 2.98 8.47 -11.11
C THR A 56 3.24 9.06 -12.49
N GLY A 57 2.30 9.83 -13.05
CA GLY A 57 2.33 10.28 -14.45
C GLY A 57 2.12 9.14 -15.46
N ILE A 58 1.67 7.95 -15.02
CA ILE A 58 1.44 6.78 -15.87
C ILE A 58 -0.06 6.61 -16.08
N ASN A 59 -0.51 6.68 -17.33
CA ASN A 59 -1.91 6.46 -17.69
C ASN A 59 -2.31 5.01 -17.45
N ILE A 60 -3.47 4.79 -16.84
CA ILE A 60 -4.05 3.48 -16.52
C ILE A 60 -5.16 3.18 -17.52
N ASN A 61 -4.92 2.26 -18.44
CA ASN A 61 -5.90 1.85 -19.45
C ASN A 61 -7.00 0.96 -18.85
N TYR A 62 -6.60 0.02 -18.00
CA TYR A 62 -7.49 -0.99 -17.43
C TYR A 62 -7.28 -1.14 -15.92
N TYR A 63 -8.35 -1.49 -15.22
CA TYR A 63 -8.26 -1.95 -13.85
C TYR A 63 -8.90 -3.34 -13.70
N ALA A 64 -8.46 -4.06 -12.68
CA ALA A 64 -9.07 -5.29 -12.24
C ALA A 64 -9.20 -5.27 -10.71
N LYS A 65 -10.43 -5.43 -10.21
CA LYS A 65 -10.71 -5.49 -8.79
C LYS A 65 -11.28 -6.86 -8.44
N VAL A 66 -10.62 -7.54 -7.53
CA VAL A 66 -10.95 -8.89 -7.10
C VAL A 66 -11.23 -8.88 -5.61
N ASN A 67 -12.41 -9.31 -5.20
CA ASN A 67 -12.71 -9.52 -3.79
C ASN A 67 -12.32 -10.96 -3.36
N PHE A 68 -12.40 -11.25 -2.07
CA PHE A 68 -12.00 -12.54 -1.51
C PHE A 68 -12.75 -13.71 -2.10
N THR A 69 -14.08 -13.58 -2.21
CA THR A 69 -14.92 -14.64 -2.79
C THR A 69 -14.60 -14.88 -4.26
N ALA A 70 -14.33 -13.80 -5.00
CA ALA A 70 -13.97 -13.87 -6.40
C ALA A 70 -12.61 -14.58 -6.61
N LEU A 71 -11.61 -14.27 -5.78
CA LEU A 71 -10.31 -14.94 -5.84
C LEU A 71 -10.44 -16.43 -5.58
N VAL A 72 -11.19 -16.82 -4.53
CA VAL A 72 -11.44 -18.24 -4.20
C VAL A 72 -12.08 -18.95 -5.37
N LYS A 73 -13.17 -18.41 -5.91
CA LYS A 73 -13.88 -18.99 -7.05
C LYS A 73 -13.01 -19.10 -8.30
N LEU A 74 -12.26 -18.03 -8.61
CA LEU A 74 -11.38 -18.01 -9.79
C LEU A 74 -10.33 -19.13 -9.72
N VAL A 75 -9.68 -19.28 -8.56
CA VAL A 75 -8.67 -20.32 -8.36
C VAL A 75 -9.29 -21.72 -8.41
N ASP A 76 -10.46 -21.93 -7.79
CA ASP A 76 -11.11 -23.23 -7.75
C ASP A 76 -11.65 -23.64 -9.13
N GLU A 77 -12.18 -22.71 -9.94
CA GLU A 77 -12.61 -22.97 -11.31
C GLU A 77 -11.43 -23.33 -12.24
N LEU A 78 -10.23 -22.79 -11.93
CA LEU A 78 -8.98 -23.18 -12.57
C LEU A 78 -8.41 -24.50 -12.03
N LYS A 79 -9.08 -25.16 -11.08
CA LYS A 79 -8.63 -26.38 -10.39
C LYS A 79 -7.30 -26.19 -9.65
N GLY A 80 -7.16 -25.05 -9.02
CA GLY A 80 -5.99 -24.65 -8.23
C GLY A 80 -4.88 -24.01 -9.05
N ILE A 81 -3.93 -23.41 -8.34
CA ILE A 81 -2.74 -22.76 -8.91
C ILE A 81 -1.47 -23.30 -8.27
N GLU A 82 -0.43 -23.50 -9.06
CA GLU A 82 0.87 -23.97 -8.57
C GLU A 82 1.69 -22.81 -8.02
N VAL A 83 2.05 -22.88 -6.74
CA VAL A 83 2.82 -21.84 -6.05
C VAL A 83 3.93 -22.50 -5.24
N ASN A 84 5.13 -21.93 -5.28
CA ASN A 84 6.19 -22.23 -4.33
C ASN A 84 6.03 -21.36 -3.09
N VAL A 85 5.37 -21.90 -2.08
CA VAL A 85 5.03 -21.20 -0.83
C VAL A 85 6.29 -20.95 0.00
N PRO A 86 6.59 -19.70 0.43
CA PRO A 86 7.87 -19.37 1.05
C PRO A 86 8.03 -19.93 2.48
N TYR A 87 6.94 -20.08 3.21
CA TYR A 87 6.91 -20.57 4.59
C TYR A 87 5.60 -21.29 4.91
N SER A 88 5.64 -22.17 5.92
CA SER A 88 4.41 -22.79 6.44
C SER A 88 3.67 -21.82 7.34
N PHE A 89 2.36 -21.68 7.17
CA PHE A 89 1.54 -20.76 7.96
C PHE A 89 0.09 -21.24 8.08
N CYS A 90 -0.63 -20.63 9.02
CA CYS A 90 -2.07 -20.75 9.13
C CYS A 90 -2.75 -19.38 8.99
N GLU A 91 -3.99 -19.38 8.50
CA GLU A 91 -4.79 -18.17 8.32
C GLU A 91 -6.29 -18.49 8.43
N GLN A 92 -7.11 -17.47 8.63
CA GLN A 92 -8.57 -17.57 8.54
C GLN A 92 -9.01 -17.99 7.14
N ASP A 93 -10.19 -18.60 7.05
CA ASP A 93 -10.87 -18.84 5.77
C ASP A 93 -11.38 -17.52 5.13
N SER A 94 -12.00 -17.61 3.96
CA SER A 94 -12.57 -16.46 3.22
C SER A 94 -13.65 -15.71 4.00
N GLN A 95 -14.30 -16.36 4.97
CA GLN A 95 -15.29 -15.78 5.86
C GLN A 95 -14.71 -15.29 7.20
N ARG A 96 -13.38 -15.25 7.32
CA ARG A 96 -12.63 -14.84 8.52
C ARG A 96 -12.89 -15.70 9.76
N ARG A 97 -13.05 -17.02 9.58
CA ARG A 97 -13.26 -17.98 10.65
C ARG A 97 -11.99 -18.76 10.97
N TRP A 98 -11.85 -19.13 12.22
CA TRP A 98 -10.79 -19.99 12.77
C TRP A 98 -11.32 -21.38 13.13
N ASP A 99 -10.58 -22.11 13.92
CA ASP A 99 -10.85 -23.45 14.44
C ASP A 99 -10.94 -24.49 13.32
N LYS A 100 -12.05 -25.19 13.17
CA LYS A 100 -12.22 -26.18 12.10
C LYS A 100 -12.15 -25.62 10.68
N ASN A 101 -12.21 -24.29 10.53
CA ASN A 101 -12.13 -23.60 9.26
C ASN A 101 -10.75 -22.99 9.00
N THR A 102 -9.81 -23.17 9.93
CA THR A 102 -8.43 -22.67 9.77
C THR A 102 -7.77 -23.26 8.53
N VAL A 103 -7.24 -22.39 7.70
CA VAL A 103 -6.56 -22.76 6.46
C VAL A 103 -5.06 -22.95 6.76
N TYR A 104 -4.56 -24.13 6.51
CA TYR A 104 -3.15 -24.48 6.67
C TYR A 104 -2.47 -24.58 5.31
N VAL A 105 -1.30 -23.95 5.18
CA VAL A 105 -0.51 -23.94 3.94
C VAL A 105 0.93 -24.27 4.30
N LYS A 106 1.46 -25.37 3.74
CA LYS A 106 2.85 -25.80 3.94
C LYS A 106 3.82 -25.01 3.05
N LYS A 107 5.05 -24.89 3.49
CA LYS A 107 6.17 -24.41 2.66
C LYS A 107 6.44 -25.34 1.48
N GLY A 108 6.83 -24.77 0.33
CA GLY A 108 7.29 -25.51 -0.83
C GLY A 108 6.32 -25.47 -2.02
N LEU A 109 6.68 -26.18 -3.09
CA LEU A 109 5.89 -26.20 -4.32
C LEU A 109 4.63 -27.06 -4.14
N GLN A 110 3.46 -26.47 -4.36
CA GLN A 110 2.18 -27.15 -4.23
C GLN A 110 1.07 -26.48 -5.06
N ASN A 111 0.01 -27.23 -5.34
CA ASN A 111 -1.17 -26.71 -6.01
C ASN A 111 -2.14 -26.20 -4.93
N LEU A 112 -2.30 -24.88 -4.85
CA LEU A 112 -3.17 -24.22 -3.86
C LEU A 112 -4.61 -24.21 -4.31
N THR A 113 -5.53 -24.50 -3.40
CA THR A 113 -6.96 -24.23 -3.55
C THR A 113 -7.25 -22.74 -3.46
N GLY A 114 -8.49 -22.32 -3.76
CA GLY A 114 -8.89 -20.92 -3.63
C GLY A 114 -8.73 -20.37 -2.22
N GLU A 115 -9.10 -21.12 -1.21
CA GLU A 115 -8.93 -20.75 0.20
C GLU A 115 -7.45 -20.61 0.58
N GLN A 116 -6.58 -21.52 0.13
CA GLN A 116 -5.15 -21.47 0.39
C GLN A 116 -4.46 -20.30 -0.34
N ALA A 117 -4.86 -20.03 -1.58
CA ALA A 117 -4.35 -18.88 -2.34
C ALA A 117 -4.78 -17.55 -1.69
N LEU A 118 -6.03 -17.46 -1.23
CA LEU A 118 -6.51 -16.30 -0.48
C LEU A 118 -5.77 -16.15 0.86
N ALA A 119 -5.59 -17.24 1.60
CA ALA A 119 -4.85 -17.25 2.86
C ALA A 119 -3.41 -16.72 2.67
N LEU A 120 -2.69 -17.19 1.64
CA LEU A 120 -1.35 -16.70 1.29
C LEU A 120 -1.37 -15.20 0.96
N SER A 121 -2.35 -14.74 0.19
CA SER A 121 -2.47 -13.32 -0.21
C SER A 121 -2.80 -12.39 0.96
N ARG A 122 -3.32 -12.92 2.07
CA ARG A 122 -3.74 -12.16 3.25
C ARG A 122 -2.75 -12.21 4.38
N ASN A 123 -1.96 -13.27 4.44
CA ASN A 123 -1.06 -13.51 5.56
C ASN A 123 -0.09 -12.34 5.76
N ARG A 124 -0.08 -11.83 6.98
CA ARG A 124 0.71 -10.65 7.38
C ARG A 124 1.52 -10.88 8.64
N HIS A 125 0.99 -11.70 9.56
CA HIS A 125 1.59 -11.98 10.83
C HIS A 125 1.40 -13.44 11.21
N PRO A 126 2.31 -14.04 11.97
CA PRO A 126 2.05 -15.30 12.66
C PRO A 126 0.86 -15.17 13.61
N ASN A 127 0.12 -16.25 13.78
CA ASN A 127 -1.06 -16.33 14.67
C ASN A 127 -0.84 -17.37 15.78
N PRO A 128 0.06 -17.11 16.76
CA PRO A 128 0.44 -18.10 17.77
C PRO A 128 -0.70 -18.47 18.72
N ASP A 129 -1.69 -17.58 18.90
CA ASP A 129 -2.88 -17.86 19.72
C ASP A 129 -3.88 -18.79 19.02
N LYS A 130 -3.70 -19.06 17.72
CA LYS A 130 -4.61 -19.85 16.90
C LYS A 130 -4.00 -21.11 16.32
N CYS A 131 -2.67 -21.16 16.18
CA CYS A 131 -1.95 -22.25 15.55
C CYS A 131 -0.70 -22.63 16.34
N SER A 132 -0.30 -23.89 16.23
CA SER A 132 0.94 -24.38 16.85
C SER A 132 2.19 -23.75 16.23
N SER A 133 3.32 -23.89 16.92
CA SER A 133 4.62 -23.33 16.51
C SER A 133 5.08 -23.78 15.12
N GLU A 134 4.67 -24.94 14.66
CA GLU A 134 4.93 -25.44 13.30
C GLU A 134 4.44 -24.48 12.21
N TRP A 135 3.33 -23.75 12.50
CA TRP A 135 2.66 -22.84 11.56
C TRP A 135 2.92 -21.37 11.86
N THR A 136 3.67 -21.05 12.87
CA THR A 136 3.88 -19.67 13.34
C THR A 136 5.35 -19.27 13.42
N ASN A 137 6.26 -20.17 13.06
CA ASN A 137 7.71 -19.92 13.08
C ASN A 137 8.16 -19.29 11.74
N TYR A 138 7.70 -18.07 11.47
CA TYR A 138 8.12 -17.28 10.31
C TYR A 138 7.97 -15.79 10.62
N TYR A 139 8.62 -14.95 9.81
CA TYR A 139 8.41 -13.50 9.80
C TYR A 139 7.58 -13.11 8.57
N SER A 140 6.63 -12.22 8.77
CA SER A 140 5.85 -11.61 7.69
C SER A 140 5.36 -10.22 8.11
N ASP A 141 5.23 -9.33 7.14
CA ASP A 141 4.74 -7.96 7.28
C ASP A 141 3.93 -7.54 6.05
N ASP A 142 3.67 -6.25 5.90
CA ASP A 142 2.94 -5.70 4.74
C ASP A 142 3.70 -5.85 3.43
N ILE A 143 5.03 -5.80 3.45
CA ILE A 143 5.90 -5.95 2.27
C ILE A 143 5.82 -7.40 1.79
N ILE A 144 6.06 -8.36 2.71
CA ILE A 144 5.98 -9.80 2.42
C ILE A 144 4.58 -10.20 1.95
N ARG A 145 3.53 -9.60 2.53
CA ARG A 145 2.17 -9.79 2.02
C ARG A 145 2.03 -9.34 0.56
N GLY A 146 2.61 -8.20 0.19
CA GLY A 146 2.66 -7.74 -1.19
C GLY A 146 3.36 -8.73 -2.12
N GLU A 147 4.46 -9.32 -1.67
CA GLU A 147 5.19 -10.38 -2.40
C GLU A 147 4.35 -11.64 -2.58
N ASN A 148 3.68 -12.09 -1.53
CA ASN A 148 2.79 -13.24 -1.59
C ASN A 148 1.64 -13.03 -2.58
N GLN A 149 1.08 -11.83 -2.64
CA GLN A 149 0.05 -11.47 -3.61
C GLN A 149 0.59 -11.52 -5.05
N GLN A 150 1.83 -11.09 -5.27
CA GLN A 150 2.47 -11.19 -6.57
C GLN A 150 2.74 -12.67 -6.96
N LEU A 151 3.10 -13.53 -6.00
CA LEU A 151 3.24 -14.97 -6.23
C LEU A 151 1.91 -15.58 -6.71
N VAL A 152 0.82 -15.27 -6.03
CA VAL A 152 -0.53 -15.73 -6.40
C VAL A 152 -0.94 -15.22 -7.79
N LEU A 153 -0.72 -13.92 -8.06
CA LEU A 153 -1.02 -13.32 -9.36
C LEU A 153 -0.23 -14.00 -10.50
N ASN A 154 1.07 -14.18 -10.31
CA ASN A 154 1.92 -14.86 -11.30
C ASN A 154 1.46 -16.31 -11.55
N ALA A 155 1.10 -17.04 -10.50
CA ALA A 155 0.59 -18.39 -10.63
C ALA A 155 -0.76 -18.44 -11.36
N LEU A 156 -1.65 -17.47 -11.12
CA LEU A 156 -2.90 -17.30 -11.86
C LEU A 156 -2.63 -17.08 -13.36
N ILE A 157 -1.78 -16.11 -13.70
CA ILE A 157 -1.44 -15.80 -15.10
C ILE A 157 -0.87 -17.05 -15.79
N ASN A 158 0.05 -17.75 -15.16
CA ASN A 158 0.64 -18.96 -15.74
C ASN A 158 -0.39 -20.07 -15.92
N LYS A 159 -1.29 -20.25 -14.95
CA LYS A 159 -2.36 -21.26 -15.06
C LYS A 159 -3.35 -20.93 -16.18
N MET A 160 -3.69 -19.67 -16.34
CA MET A 160 -4.61 -19.19 -17.36
C MET A 160 -4.01 -19.29 -18.76
N THR A 161 -2.74 -18.98 -18.90
CA THR A 161 -2.05 -19.00 -20.20
C THR A 161 -1.54 -20.37 -20.63
N LYS A 162 -1.46 -21.35 -19.72
CA LYS A 162 -0.98 -22.70 -20.04
C LYS A 162 -1.94 -23.44 -20.98
N ASN A 163 -1.45 -23.81 -22.16
CA ASN A 163 -2.22 -24.55 -23.19
C ASN A 163 -3.52 -23.81 -23.58
N LEU A 164 -3.43 -22.49 -23.80
CA LEU A 164 -4.58 -21.69 -24.18
C LEU A 164 -5.05 -22.01 -25.61
N ASP A 165 -6.27 -22.53 -25.71
CA ASP A 165 -7.02 -22.66 -26.97
C ASP A 165 -8.29 -21.75 -26.90
N LEU A 166 -9.01 -21.63 -28.01
CA LEU A 166 -10.20 -20.79 -28.09
C LEU A 166 -11.28 -21.18 -27.07
N ASN A 167 -11.50 -22.46 -26.83
CA ASN A 167 -12.51 -22.94 -25.89
C ASN A 167 -12.12 -22.59 -24.46
N LYS A 168 -10.84 -22.76 -24.12
CA LYS A 168 -10.32 -22.33 -22.80
C LYS A 168 -10.40 -20.82 -22.65
N MET A 169 -10.08 -20.06 -23.71
CA MET A 169 -10.20 -18.62 -23.67
C MET A 169 -11.62 -18.17 -23.33
N TYR A 170 -12.65 -18.69 -24.01
CA TYR A 170 -14.04 -18.33 -23.71
C TYR A 170 -14.44 -18.71 -22.28
N LYS A 171 -13.99 -19.86 -21.78
CA LYS A 171 -14.21 -20.24 -20.38
C LYS A 171 -13.54 -19.25 -19.41
N LEU A 172 -12.31 -18.84 -19.68
CA LEU A 172 -11.60 -17.86 -18.87
C LEU A 172 -12.30 -16.49 -18.88
N LEU A 173 -12.77 -16.04 -20.05
CA LEU A 173 -13.53 -14.79 -20.16
C LEU A 173 -14.83 -14.84 -19.35
N ASP A 174 -15.55 -15.97 -19.38
CA ASP A 174 -16.74 -16.17 -18.56
C ASP A 174 -16.41 -16.15 -17.05
N ILE A 175 -15.35 -16.83 -16.64
CA ILE A 175 -14.84 -16.83 -15.25
C ILE A 175 -14.46 -15.43 -14.80
N ILE A 176 -13.68 -14.70 -15.61
CA ILE A 176 -13.25 -13.33 -15.31
C ILE A 176 -14.47 -12.41 -15.23
N GLY A 177 -15.36 -12.46 -16.23
CA GLY A 177 -16.56 -11.61 -16.26
C GLY A 177 -17.49 -11.81 -15.06
N LYS A 178 -17.50 -13.00 -14.44
CA LYS A 178 -18.31 -13.31 -13.25
C LYS A 178 -17.64 -12.93 -11.94
N ASN A 179 -16.32 -12.85 -11.90
CA ASN A 179 -15.56 -12.80 -10.65
C ASN A 179 -14.62 -11.58 -10.54
N VAL A 180 -14.42 -10.83 -11.61
CA VAL A 180 -13.50 -9.68 -11.65
C VAL A 180 -14.25 -8.44 -12.08
N ASP A 181 -14.21 -7.38 -11.26
CA ASP A 181 -14.71 -6.07 -11.64
C ASP A 181 -13.60 -5.36 -12.45
N THR A 182 -13.92 -4.98 -13.70
CA THR A 182 -12.96 -4.39 -14.64
C THR A 182 -13.66 -3.49 -15.65
N ASN A 183 -12.95 -2.49 -16.16
CA ASN A 183 -13.40 -1.67 -17.28
C ASN A 183 -13.07 -2.27 -18.66
N MET A 184 -12.36 -3.41 -18.71
CA MET A 184 -12.06 -4.10 -19.97
C MET A 184 -13.28 -4.87 -20.46
N SER A 185 -13.81 -4.52 -21.63
CA SER A 185 -14.92 -5.25 -22.24
C SER A 185 -14.50 -6.64 -22.74
N ILE A 186 -15.47 -7.54 -22.90
CA ILE A 186 -15.22 -8.88 -23.49
C ILE A 186 -14.62 -8.77 -24.89
N ASN A 187 -15.05 -7.80 -25.68
CA ASN A 187 -14.50 -7.59 -27.03
C ASN A 187 -13.03 -7.18 -26.98
N GLU A 188 -12.65 -6.28 -26.07
CA GLU A 188 -11.23 -5.90 -25.88
C GLU A 188 -10.40 -7.09 -25.40
N MET A 189 -10.92 -7.89 -24.44
CA MET A 189 -10.25 -9.12 -23.99
C MET A 189 -10.05 -10.10 -25.15
N THR A 190 -11.03 -10.19 -26.06
CA THR A 190 -10.94 -11.06 -27.25
C THR A 190 -9.86 -10.55 -28.23
N ASN A 191 -9.71 -9.24 -28.39
CA ASN A 191 -8.67 -8.65 -29.23
C ASN A 191 -7.26 -8.99 -28.78
N TYR A 192 -7.06 -9.28 -27.48
CA TYR A 192 -5.78 -9.75 -26.94
C TYR A 192 -5.55 -11.25 -27.11
N TYR A 193 -6.47 -11.99 -27.77
CA TYR A 193 -6.35 -13.43 -27.94
C TYR A 193 -5.03 -13.87 -28.59
N ASN A 194 -4.62 -13.21 -29.66
CA ASN A 194 -3.38 -13.57 -30.36
C ASN A 194 -2.16 -13.38 -29.44
N LEU A 195 -2.14 -12.28 -28.67
CA LEU A 195 -1.10 -12.04 -27.68
C LEU A 195 -1.08 -13.14 -26.60
N LEU A 196 -2.23 -13.51 -26.06
CA LEU A 196 -2.35 -14.57 -25.05
C LEU A 196 -1.94 -15.92 -25.62
N LYS A 197 -2.26 -16.20 -26.90
CA LYS A 197 -1.83 -17.39 -27.61
C LYS A 197 -0.30 -17.42 -27.79
N ASP A 198 0.31 -16.30 -28.15
CA ASP A 198 1.77 -16.22 -28.28
C ASP A 198 2.46 -16.45 -26.93
N ILE A 199 1.94 -15.87 -25.86
CA ILE A 199 2.41 -16.12 -24.49
C ILE A 199 2.30 -17.61 -24.15
N SER A 200 1.18 -18.25 -24.49
CA SER A 200 0.97 -19.68 -24.27
C SER A 200 1.99 -20.54 -25.04
N VAL A 201 2.23 -20.25 -26.31
CA VAL A 201 3.21 -20.96 -27.14
C VAL A 201 4.62 -20.81 -26.56
N ARG A 202 5.00 -19.61 -26.11
CA ARG A 202 6.31 -19.38 -25.47
C ARG A 202 6.46 -20.18 -24.18
N THR A 203 5.40 -20.34 -23.40
CA THR A 203 5.41 -21.19 -22.20
C THR A 203 5.62 -22.66 -22.54
N LEU A 204 4.97 -23.15 -23.60
CA LEU A 204 5.05 -24.54 -24.03
C LEU A 204 6.41 -24.93 -24.66
N SER A 205 7.06 -23.98 -25.32
CA SER A 205 8.39 -24.18 -25.92
C SER A 205 9.54 -24.23 -24.91
N GLY A 206 9.22 -24.36 -23.62
CA GLY A 206 10.21 -24.47 -22.54
C GLY A 206 10.76 -23.13 -22.06
N ASN A 207 10.26 -22.01 -22.59
CA ASN A 207 10.59 -20.70 -22.11
C ASN A 207 9.81 -20.48 -20.81
N LYS A 208 10.41 -20.81 -19.66
CA LYS A 208 9.77 -20.72 -18.34
C LYS A 208 9.24 -19.31 -18.01
N ASN A 209 9.63 -18.29 -18.78
CA ASN A 209 9.28 -16.89 -18.65
C ASN A 209 8.58 -16.39 -19.92
N ALA A 210 7.36 -16.84 -20.14
CA ALA A 210 6.55 -16.35 -21.26
C ALA A 210 6.33 -14.82 -21.18
N ILE A 211 6.21 -14.31 -19.96
CA ILE A 211 6.26 -12.87 -19.61
C ILE A 211 7.43 -12.69 -18.64
N ASN A 212 8.28 -11.71 -18.92
CA ASN A 212 9.35 -11.32 -18.00
C ASN A 212 8.78 -10.30 -16.99
N PHE A 213 8.62 -10.72 -15.75
CA PHE A 213 8.14 -9.83 -14.69
C PHE A 213 9.29 -9.18 -13.95
N GLU A 214 9.26 -7.85 -13.87
CA GLU A 214 10.09 -7.07 -12.98
C GLU A 214 9.24 -6.56 -11.81
N LYS A 215 9.64 -6.92 -10.62
CA LYS A 215 8.99 -6.48 -9.39
C LYS A 215 9.70 -5.22 -8.89
N LEU A 216 8.94 -4.17 -8.70
CA LEU A 216 9.45 -2.88 -8.25
C LEU A 216 8.96 -2.61 -6.83
N HIS A 217 9.77 -1.88 -6.10
CA HIS A 217 9.47 -1.45 -4.75
C HIS A 217 9.84 0.02 -4.56
N ILE A 218 8.97 0.78 -3.93
CA ILE A 218 9.27 2.14 -3.50
C ILE A 218 9.69 2.08 -2.05
N SER A 219 10.91 2.52 -1.75
CA SER A 219 11.39 2.63 -0.38
C SER A 219 10.62 3.72 0.36
N THR A 220 10.18 3.40 1.58
CA THR A 220 9.38 4.28 2.42
C THR A 220 9.92 4.30 3.85
N TYR A 221 9.55 5.33 4.60
CA TYR A 221 9.73 5.38 6.06
C TYR A 221 8.42 5.75 6.74
N GLY A 222 8.25 5.28 7.97
CA GLY A 222 7.06 5.59 8.77
C GLY A 222 7.18 6.93 9.47
N GLN A 223 6.14 7.76 9.38
CA GLN A 223 6.04 9.00 10.13
C GLN A 223 4.61 9.25 10.60
N TYR A 224 4.45 9.88 11.77
CA TYR A 224 3.16 10.33 12.26
C TYR A 224 2.88 11.74 11.75
N ILE A 225 1.79 11.89 10.99
CA ILE A 225 1.38 13.16 10.39
C ILE A 225 -0.08 13.44 10.73
N TYR A 226 -0.44 14.73 10.81
CA TYR A 226 -1.83 15.17 10.87
C TYR A 226 -2.52 14.86 9.53
N ASP A 227 -3.56 14.06 9.55
CA ASP A 227 -4.33 13.74 8.35
C ASP A 227 -5.43 14.78 8.15
N SER A 228 -5.29 15.58 7.09
CA SER A 228 -6.24 16.67 6.79
C SER A 228 -7.60 16.17 6.28
N LEU A 229 -7.69 14.93 5.77
CA LEU A 229 -8.96 14.31 5.38
C LEU A 229 -9.75 13.83 6.59
N LEU A 230 -9.05 13.23 7.55
CA LEU A 230 -9.65 12.71 8.80
C LEU A 230 -9.82 13.78 9.86
N ASN A 231 -9.14 14.93 9.70
CA ASN A 231 -9.00 15.96 10.73
C ASN A 231 -8.44 15.40 12.04
N MET A 232 -7.42 14.53 11.95
CA MET A 232 -6.84 13.80 13.06
C MET A 232 -5.33 13.91 13.10
N ALA A 233 -4.79 14.11 14.31
CA ALA A 233 -3.36 14.11 14.58
C ALA A 233 -2.82 12.69 14.79
N GLY A 234 -1.52 12.50 14.60
CA GLY A 234 -0.83 11.28 14.96
C GLY A 234 -1.17 10.06 14.09
N ILE A 235 -1.55 10.28 12.85
CA ILE A 235 -1.82 9.18 11.91
C ILE A 235 -0.51 8.67 11.33
N SER A 236 -0.25 7.37 11.49
CA SER A 236 0.93 6.71 10.92
C SER A 236 0.81 6.66 9.40
N MET A 237 1.76 7.27 8.69
CA MET A 237 1.86 7.34 7.24
C MET A 237 3.15 6.66 6.77
N GLN A 238 3.14 6.14 5.54
CA GLN A 238 4.34 5.69 4.83
C GLN A 238 4.76 6.77 3.85
N ILE A 239 5.84 7.47 4.18
CA ILE A 239 6.40 8.53 3.33
C ILE A 239 7.40 7.87 2.38
N TYR A 240 7.25 8.11 1.09
CA TYR A 240 8.17 7.54 0.11
C TYR A 240 9.38 8.45 -0.14
N TYR A 241 10.54 7.84 -0.39
CA TYR A 241 11.73 8.55 -0.84
C TYR A 241 11.57 8.93 -2.31
N LYS A 242 11.73 10.22 -2.62
CA LYS A 242 11.55 10.76 -3.97
C LYS A 242 12.45 10.09 -5.00
N ASP A 243 13.70 9.83 -4.64
CA ASP A 243 14.65 9.21 -5.56
C ASP A 243 14.23 7.77 -5.89
N SER A 244 13.86 6.98 -4.88
CA SER A 244 13.30 5.65 -5.07
C SER A 244 12.06 5.67 -5.97
N PHE A 245 11.13 6.59 -5.70
CA PHE A 245 9.93 6.76 -6.51
C PHE A 245 10.25 7.12 -7.97
N ASN A 246 11.13 8.11 -8.19
CA ASN A 246 11.50 8.57 -9.52
C ASN A 246 12.15 7.44 -10.35
N GLU A 247 13.01 6.64 -9.74
CA GLU A 247 13.63 5.52 -10.42
C GLU A 247 12.60 4.43 -10.78
N VAL A 248 11.68 4.09 -9.86
CA VAL A 248 10.60 3.13 -10.12
C VAL A 248 9.71 3.60 -11.27
N VAL A 249 9.26 4.85 -11.25
CA VAL A 249 8.45 5.43 -12.33
C VAL A 249 9.23 5.48 -13.64
N ASN A 250 10.52 5.80 -13.59
CA ASN A 250 11.40 5.77 -14.75
C ASN A 250 11.49 4.37 -15.37
N GLU A 251 11.69 3.33 -14.57
CA GLU A 251 11.73 1.94 -15.03
C GLU A 251 10.40 1.50 -15.67
N MET A 252 9.28 1.88 -15.09
CA MET A 252 7.96 1.62 -15.68
C MET A 252 7.80 2.31 -17.05
N ASN A 253 8.27 3.55 -17.19
CA ASN A 253 8.24 4.28 -18.46
C ASN A 253 9.19 3.69 -19.52
N ILE A 254 10.35 3.17 -19.12
CA ILE A 254 11.26 2.42 -19.99
C ILE A 254 10.56 1.15 -20.49
N ASN A 255 9.93 0.40 -19.59
CA ASN A 255 9.18 -0.80 -19.98
C ASN A 255 8.05 -0.51 -20.97
N LEU A 256 7.36 0.62 -20.81
CA LEU A 256 6.31 1.09 -21.73
C LEU A 256 6.85 1.61 -23.07
N GLY A 257 8.16 1.71 -23.25
CA GLY A 257 8.79 2.28 -24.44
C GLY A 257 8.60 3.81 -24.59
N LYS A 258 8.28 4.49 -23.48
CA LYS A 258 8.16 5.96 -23.42
C LYS A 258 9.50 6.68 -23.24
N LYS A 259 10.55 5.93 -22.89
CA LYS A 259 11.94 6.38 -22.83
C LYS A 259 12.78 5.46 -23.71
N ASP A 260 14.06 5.82 -23.89
CA ASP A 260 14.99 5.18 -24.82
C ASP A 260 14.85 3.65 -24.84
N PRO A 261 14.52 3.04 -25.99
CA PRO A 261 14.33 1.60 -26.12
C PRO A 261 15.61 0.80 -25.83
N GLU A 262 16.80 1.38 -25.95
CA GLU A 262 18.07 0.72 -25.63
C GLU A 262 18.21 0.44 -24.13
N LEU A 263 17.48 1.19 -23.29
CA LEU A 263 17.43 0.98 -21.85
C LEU A 263 16.45 -0.14 -21.44
N ILE A 264 15.67 -0.70 -22.37
CA ILE A 264 14.76 -1.81 -22.07
C ILE A 264 15.60 -3.05 -21.79
N LYS A 265 15.86 -3.30 -20.51
CA LYS A 265 16.58 -4.48 -20.07
C LYS A 265 15.71 -5.71 -20.23
N LYS A 266 16.19 -6.72 -20.95
CA LYS A 266 15.59 -8.06 -20.92
C LYS A 266 15.85 -8.67 -19.55
N ILE A 267 14.82 -8.69 -18.70
CA ILE A 267 14.92 -9.22 -17.35
C ILE A 267 14.44 -10.66 -17.37
N ASN A 268 15.35 -11.60 -17.13
CA ASN A 268 15.03 -13.02 -17.02
C ASN A 268 14.62 -13.33 -15.57
N PHE A 269 13.35 -13.23 -15.26
CA PHE A 269 12.80 -13.80 -14.02
C PHE A 269 12.14 -15.14 -14.30
N SER A 270 12.45 -16.13 -13.48
CA SER A 270 11.66 -17.36 -13.36
C SER A 270 10.62 -17.16 -12.26
N ILE A 271 9.45 -17.78 -12.41
CA ILE A 271 8.42 -17.80 -11.35
C ILE A 271 8.95 -18.37 -10.03
N ASN A 272 9.98 -19.22 -10.10
CA ASN A 272 10.66 -19.82 -8.96
C ASN A 272 11.93 -19.07 -8.52
N THR A 273 12.25 -17.94 -9.17
CA THR A 273 13.37 -17.11 -8.73
C THR A 273 12.94 -16.39 -7.46
N PRO A 274 13.71 -16.49 -6.36
CA PRO A 274 13.44 -15.69 -5.18
C PRO A 274 13.29 -14.24 -5.59
N TYR A 275 12.33 -13.57 -5.00
CA TYR A 275 12.12 -12.14 -5.21
C TYR A 275 13.44 -11.42 -4.97
N LYS A 276 13.95 -10.80 -6.01
CA LYS A 276 14.98 -9.79 -5.87
C LYS A 276 14.29 -8.45 -6.00
N GLU A 277 14.11 -7.82 -4.87
CA GLU A 277 13.76 -6.43 -4.82
C GLU A 277 14.75 -5.67 -5.67
N LYS A 278 14.30 -5.04 -6.74
CA LYS A 278 15.10 -4.02 -7.39
C LYS A 278 14.97 -2.80 -6.50
N VAL A 279 15.81 -2.73 -5.48
CA VAL A 279 16.04 -1.50 -4.75
C VAL A 279 16.69 -0.57 -5.74
N VAL A 280 15.91 0.31 -6.26
CA VAL A 280 16.37 1.32 -7.15
C VAL A 280 16.88 2.43 -6.27
N GLY A 281 18.15 2.71 -6.35
CA GLY A 281 18.87 3.61 -5.48
C GLY A 281 19.68 2.86 -4.43
N THR A 282 20.94 2.62 -4.71
CA THR A 282 21.93 2.15 -3.73
C THR A 282 22.51 3.33 -2.93
N GLY A 283 21.86 4.51 -2.97
CA GLY A 283 22.31 5.73 -2.35
C GLY A 283 21.67 5.98 -1.00
N ASN A 284 22.29 6.80 -0.21
CA ASN A 284 21.66 7.43 0.94
C ASN A 284 20.47 8.25 0.43
N PHE A 285 19.26 7.79 0.67
CA PHE A 285 18.06 8.57 0.40
C PHE A 285 18.07 9.79 1.33
N SER A 286 18.48 10.92 0.80
CA SER A 286 18.59 12.18 1.54
C SER A 286 17.31 12.97 1.41
N GLN A 287 16.22 12.45 1.88
CA GLN A 287 15.01 13.23 2.05
C GLN A 287 14.93 13.66 3.51
N ASN A 288 14.87 14.97 3.77
CA ASN A 288 14.58 15.47 5.09
C ASN A 288 13.20 14.99 5.51
N GLU A 289 13.08 14.54 6.75
CA GLU A 289 11.78 14.25 7.37
C GLU A 289 10.87 15.45 7.24
N ILE A 290 9.56 15.20 7.10
CA ILE A 290 8.56 16.25 7.10
C ILE A 290 8.53 16.86 8.49
N GLU A 291 8.88 18.14 8.62
CA GLU A 291 8.79 18.83 9.91
C GLU A 291 7.34 18.96 10.35
N THR A 292 7.06 18.53 11.58
CA THR A 292 5.72 18.54 12.15
C THR A 292 5.70 19.28 13.49
N PHE A 293 4.53 19.83 13.82
CA PHE A 293 4.32 20.55 15.08
C PHE A 293 4.24 19.57 16.26
N PRO A 294 4.99 19.78 17.35
CA PRO A 294 4.99 18.89 18.50
C PRO A 294 3.68 18.92 19.31
N ASN A 295 3.51 17.93 20.18
CA ASN A 295 2.47 17.95 21.19
C ASN A 295 2.99 18.64 22.47
N PHE A 296 2.38 19.75 22.84
CA PHE A 296 2.67 20.49 24.07
C PHE A 296 1.59 20.35 25.14
N ILE A 297 0.45 19.72 24.82
CA ILE A 297 -0.61 19.49 25.82
C ILE A 297 -0.05 18.59 26.93
N GLY A 298 -0.25 19.01 28.18
CA GLY A 298 0.29 18.34 29.36
C GLY A 298 1.75 18.70 29.70
N LYS A 299 2.40 19.58 28.92
CA LYS A 299 3.76 20.06 29.19
C LYS A 299 3.73 21.46 29.84
N ASP A 300 4.83 21.79 30.52
CA ASP A 300 5.06 23.12 31.06
C ASP A 300 5.23 24.14 29.93
N LEU A 301 4.73 25.37 30.17
CA LEU A 301 4.79 26.48 29.21
C LEU A 301 6.22 26.82 28.77
N SER A 302 7.22 26.65 29.64
CA SER A 302 8.62 26.90 29.30
C SER A 302 9.14 26.06 28.13
N VAL A 303 8.64 24.82 27.99
CA VAL A 303 9.01 23.94 26.86
C VAL A 303 8.50 24.53 25.54
N LEU A 304 7.25 24.99 25.51
CA LEU A 304 6.69 25.66 24.33
C LEU A 304 7.38 26.99 24.05
N THR A 305 7.68 27.77 25.08
CA THR A 305 8.37 29.07 24.93
C THR A 305 9.73 28.89 24.27
N SER A 306 10.50 27.90 24.72
CA SER A 306 11.80 27.57 24.10
C SER A 306 11.67 27.13 22.63
N TYR A 307 10.67 26.31 22.33
CA TYR A 307 10.39 25.89 20.95
C TYR A 307 9.95 27.07 20.07
N ALA A 308 9.02 27.91 20.58
CA ALA A 308 8.52 29.05 19.84
C ALA A 308 9.65 30.04 19.53
N GLN A 309 10.54 30.30 20.49
CA GLN A 309 11.72 31.14 20.29
C GLN A 309 12.65 30.55 19.21
N ALA A 310 12.96 29.29 19.30
CA ALA A 310 13.85 28.61 18.34
C ALA A 310 13.29 28.60 16.92
N LYS A 311 11.97 28.51 16.74
CA LYS A 311 11.28 28.42 15.44
C LYS A 311 10.66 29.74 14.97
N GLY A 312 10.76 30.82 15.73
CA GLY A 312 10.24 32.14 15.35
C GLY A 312 8.73 32.30 15.50
N PHE A 313 8.09 31.48 16.31
CA PHE A 313 6.67 31.62 16.61
C PHE A 313 6.40 32.65 17.68
N LYS A 314 5.24 33.31 17.57
CA LYS A 314 4.65 34.15 18.64
C LYS A 314 3.68 33.32 19.47
N LEU A 315 3.59 33.59 20.74
CA LEU A 315 2.62 32.96 21.64
C LEU A 315 1.48 33.90 21.96
N ASP A 316 0.25 33.38 21.87
CA ASP A 316 -0.97 34.02 22.36
C ASP A 316 -1.50 33.12 23.49
N ILE A 317 -1.34 33.59 24.75
CA ILE A 317 -1.54 32.77 25.95
C ILE A 317 -2.81 33.23 26.66
N GLU A 318 -3.78 32.33 26.74
CA GLU A 318 -4.97 32.45 27.58
C GLU A 318 -4.75 31.71 28.90
N TYR A 319 -4.74 32.40 30.01
CA TYR A 319 -4.67 31.75 31.33
C TYR A 319 -6.05 31.29 31.77
N ILE A 320 -6.11 30.05 32.23
CA ILE A 320 -7.36 29.42 32.71
C ILE A 320 -7.15 28.86 34.12
N ASN A 321 -8.24 28.73 34.87
CA ASN A 321 -8.25 28.00 36.13
C ASN A 321 -8.62 26.56 35.90
N ASP A 322 -7.81 25.62 36.38
CA ASP A 322 -8.07 24.18 36.35
C ASP A 322 -7.40 23.52 37.55
N ILE A 323 -8.21 23.23 38.57
CA ILE A 323 -7.74 22.63 39.84
C ILE A 323 -7.17 21.19 39.68
N ASN A 324 -7.42 20.53 38.54
CA ASN A 324 -6.91 19.20 38.28
C ASN A 324 -5.49 19.21 37.70
N ASN A 325 -4.98 20.38 37.33
CA ASN A 325 -3.66 20.53 36.75
C ASN A 325 -2.82 21.57 37.55
N TYR A 326 -1.50 21.40 37.50
CA TYR A 326 -0.56 22.35 38.09
C TYR A 326 -0.48 23.63 37.24
N ASN A 327 -0.07 24.73 37.91
CA ASN A 327 0.22 25.99 37.21
C ASN A 327 1.24 25.77 36.07
N ASN A 328 1.13 26.58 35.03
CA ASN A 328 1.95 26.57 33.82
C ASN A 328 1.78 25.32 32.91
N ILE A 329 0.87 24.42 33.20
CA ILE A 329 0.57 23.32 32.33
C ILE A 329 -0.32 23.75 31.14
N ILE A 330 0.07 23.38 29.95
CA ILE A 330 -0.68 23.64 28.71
C ILE A 330 -1.81 22.63 28.59
N THR A 331 -3.05 23.11 28.50
CA THR A 331 -4.25 22.26 28.34
C THR A 331 -4.82 22.30 26.92
N TYR A 332 -4.42 23.28 26.11
CA TYR A 332 -4.87 23.44 24.72
C TYR A 332 -3.76 24.06 23.87
N GLN A 333 -3.67 23.66 22.65
CA GLN A 333 -2.85 24.27 21.59
C GLN A 333 -3.65 24.41 20.29
N SER A 334 -3.54 25.56 19.60
CA SER A 334 -4.29 25.85 18.37
C SER A 334 -3.80 25.08 17.14
N ILE A 335 -2.52 24.73 17.13
CA ILE A 335 -1.92 23.94 16.05
C ILE A 335 -1.93 22.48 16.51
N PRO A 336 -2.61 21.59 15.81
CA PRO A 336 -2.62 20.17 16.18
C PRO A 336 -1.21 19.57 16.20
N SER A 337 -0.95 18.62 17.11
CA SER A 337 0.27 17.84 17.07
C SER A 337 0.38 17.09 15.73
N THR A 338 1.61 16.89 15.27
CA THR A 338 1.93 16.25 13.98
C THR A 338 1.44 17.01 12.74
N TYR A 339 0.90 18.23 12.89
CA TYR A 339 0.56 19.12 11.78
C TYR A 339 1.85 19.55 11.06
N ARG A 340 1.87 19.52 9.73
CA ARG A 340 3.05 19.88 8.95
C ARG A 340 3.34 21.39 9.08
N LEU A 341 4.60 21.72 9.35
CA LEU A 341 5.01 23.12 9.52
C LEU A 341 4.92 23.92 8.21
N ASP A 342 5.17 23.25 7.07
CA ASP A 342 5.08 23.87 5.74
C ASP A 342 3.63 24.19 5.30
N TRP A 343 2.62 23.71 6.03
CA TRP A 343 1.21 24.06 5.81
C TRP A 343 0.74 25.25 6.64
N LEU A 344 1.56 25.70 7.59
CA LEU A 344 1.17 26.80 8.45
C LEU A 344 1.13 28.11 7.68
N ASN A 345 0.02 28.81 7.80
CA ASN A 345 -0.19 30.17 7.29
C ASN A 345 -0.15 31.22 8.41
N THR A 346 0.24 30.84 9.60
CA THR A 346 0.36 31.69 10.79
C THR A 346 1.67 31.43 11.51
N ASN A 347 2.23 32.45 12.13
CA ASN A 347 3.37 32.37 13.03
C ASN A 347 2.97 32.50 14.51
N THR A 348 1.66 32.45 14.82
CA THR A 348 1.16 32.60 16.18
C THR A 348 0.54 31.31 16.67
N ILE A 349 1.02 30.82 17.82
CA ILE A 349 0.49 29.65 18.53
C ILE A 349 -0.41 30.16 19.67
N LYS A 350 -1.70 29.84 19.62
CA LYS A 350 -2.62 30.10 20.74
C LYS A 350 -2.64 28.89 21.67
N VAL A 351 -2.53 29.15 22.96
CA VAL A 351 -2.53 28.12 24.00
C VAL A 351 -3.37 28.51 25.19
N LYS A 352 -3.94 27.51 25.88
CA LYS A 352 -4.52 27.70 27.22
C LYS A 352 -3.57 27.09 28.24
N VAL A 353 -3.27 27.88 29.25
CA VAL A 353 -2.30 27.55 30.29
C VAL A 353 -2.95 27.70 31.66
N VAL A 354 -2.72 26.73 32.53
CA VAL A 354 -3.28 26.76 33.89
C VAL A 354 -2.60 27.80 34.73
N ASN A 355 -3.41 28.66 35.37
CA ASN A 355 -2.99 29.57 36.42
C ASN A 355 -4.06 29.62 37.52
N ASN A 356 -3.83 28.85 38.58
CA ASN A 356 -4.73 28.74 39.71
C ASN A 356 -4.55 29.86 40.73
N ASP A 357 -3.52 30.72 40.58
CA ASP A 357 -3.23 31.81 41.51
C ASP A 357 -4.19 33.00 41.33
N THR A 358 -4.99 33.01 40.28
CA THR A 358 -5.99 34.07 40.00
C THR A 358 -7.28 33.91 40.78
N ILE A 359 -7.40 32.87 41.63
CA ILE A 359 -8.50 32.74 42.59
C ILE A 359 -8.02 33.31 43.95
N THR A 360 -7.71 34.58 44.01
CA THR A 360 -7.78 35.29 45.26
C THR A 360 -8.97 36.24 45.21
N GLN A 361 -10.08 35.72 45.78
CA GLN A 361 -11.05 36.45 46.58
C GLN A 361 -12.19 37.19 45.89
N THR A 362 -13.37 36.78 46.24
CA THR A 362 -14.14 37.55 47.23
C THR A 362 -15.02 36.60 48.04
N VAL A 363 -14.54 36.21 49.21
CA VAL A 363 -15.48 35.81 50.27
C VAL A 363 -15.91 37.11 50.93
N PRO A 364 -17.16 37.52 50.86
CA PRO A 364 -17.66 38.60 51.72
C PRO A 364 -17.64 38.06 53.15
N ILE A 365 -16.87 38.66 54.03
CA ILE A 365 -16.98 38.43 55.43
C ILE A 365 -18.34 39.04 55.83
N GLN A 366 -19.28 38.22 56.28
CA GLN A 366 -20.41 38.62 57.09
C GLN A 366 -20.05 38.44 58.56
#